data_2dc0eadbe9061fc97364d9e26351c582
#
_entry.id   2dc0eadbe9061fc97364d9e26351c582
#
_cell.length_a   1.000
_cell.length_b   1.000
_cell.length_c   1.000
_cell.angle_alpha   90.00
_cell.angle_beta   90.00
_cell.angle_gamma   90.00
#
_symmetry.space_group_name_H-M   'P 1'
#
loop_
_entity.id
_entity.type
_entity.pdbx_description
1 polymer ?
#
loop_
_entity_poly.entity_id
_entity_poly.type
_entity_poly.pdbx_seq_one_letter_code
_entity_poly.pdbx_strand_id
1 'polypeptide(L)'
;MTQSKYTIIVDPLSTGQEYPAAFKEAGQIPVAVLSGLEPPPAYTTSWHPDDFEHVHYFTGDVAALAEELRQYGPEYLVPGAESGVELCDQLTEILVPGTGNVPELASARRDKWEMAEALRVAGVPRLRQIRTADPAEAERWLKENDLLGRRLVIKPPKSAAGDEVYVVFEHGDWRERFDRVLGRTNKMGLTNDAVLIQEYAEGTEYLVDSYTVDGKHSLVDVCRYTKISRGDKIGIYHRIDFLAEDDPEVQALWPYTQQVLDAVGIRVGCGHAEVMMTADGPRLIEVAARPAGGGHQMVSELATGDNHIKRTVAHRVRGEVRDGFDLVQHLRGIFVSAYRDGYFRNREVFDGIESLKSFHWMKILHDEDAVVPETVDLFTCLAWVILIHSDAQTLDDDYHRVLEMEAAIVIDAP
;
A
#
# COMPACT_ATOMS: atom_id res chain seq x y z
N MET A 1 -10.02 8.34 -35.19
CA MET A 1 -10.21 9.42 -34.21
C MET A 1 -8.82 9.75 -33.69
N THR A 2 -8.43 11.01 -33.60
CA THR A 2 -7.16 11.38 -32.96
C THR A 2 -7.32 11.12 -31.47
N GLN A 3 -6.43 10.30 -30.90
CA GLN A 3 -6.38 10.01 -29.46
C GLN A 3 -6.34 11.32 -28.65
N SER A 4 -7.04 11.39 -27.52
CA SER A 4 -6.99 12.53 -26.62
C SER A 4 -5.54 12.79 -26.20
N LYS A 5 -5.15 14.08 -26.17
CA LYS A 5 -3.85 14.48 -25.65
C LYS A 5 -3.82 14.62 -24.13
N TYR A 6 -4.97 14.59 -23.48
CA TYR A 6 -5.11 14.84 -22.06
C TYR A 6 -5.32 13.56 -21.27
N THR A 7 -4.60 13.45 -20.18
CA THR A 7 -4.79 12.39 -19.18
C THR A 7 -5.24 13.01 -17.86
N ILE A 8 -6.40 12.58 -17.36
CA ILE A 8 -6.90 13.04 -16.06
C ILE A 8 -6.39 12.12 -14.97
N ILE A 9 -5.72 12.70 -13.97
CA ILE A 9 -5.17 12.00 -12.80
C ILE A 9 -5.90 12.51 -11.56
N VAL A 10 -6.62 11.61 -10.87
CA VAL A 10 -7.36 11.96 -9.66
C VAL A 10 -6.46 11.70 -8.45
N ASP A 11 -6.25 12.73 -7.63
CA ASP A 11 -5.30 12.76 -6.54
C ASP A 11 -3.90 12.27 -6.96
N PRO A 12 -3.16 13.03 -7.80
CA PRO A 12 -1.79 12.72 -8.17
C PRO A 12 -0.83 12.93 -6.98
N LEU A 13 -1.09 12.19 -5.91
CA LEU A 13 -0.45 12.28 -4.60
C LEU A 13 0.25 10.96 -4.27
N SER A 14 1.11 10.96 -3.23
CA SER A 14 1.92 9.79 -2.90
C SER A 14 2.66 9.28 -4.14
N THR A 15 2.53 8.00 -4.50
CA THR A 15 3.11 7.45 -5.73
C THR A 15 2.53 8.07 -7.01
N GLY A 16 1.27 8.52 -6.98
CA GLY A 16 0.64 9.19 -8.12
C GLY A 16 1.35 10.47 -8.59
N GLN A 17 2.25 11.06 -7.78
CA GLN A 17 3.13 12.16 -8.18
C GLN A 17 4.10 11.79 -9.31
N GLU A 18 4.30 10.49 -9.57
CA GLU A 18 5.17 10.03 -10.67
C GLU A 18 4.44 10.02 -12.03
N TYR A 19 3.11 9.99 -12.05
CA TYR A 19 2.31 9.96 -13.28
C TYR A 19 2.53 11.16 -14.20
N PRO A 20 2.59 12.43 -13.73
CA PRO A 20 2.74 13.57 -14.63
C PRO A 20 3.96 13.45 -15.53
N ALA A 21 5.12 13.11 -14.97
CA ALA A 21 6.35 12.94 -15.75
C ALA A 21 6.21 11.79 -16.76
N ALA A 22 5.72 10.63 -16.32
CA ALA A 22 5.58 9.46 -17.16
C ALA A 22 4.58 9.67 -18.33
N PHE A 23 3.45 10.35 -18.09
CA PHE A 23 2.50 10.71 -19.15
C PHE A 23 3.04 11.77 -20.11
N LYS A 24 3.78 12.79 -19.60
CA LYS A 24 4.44 13.78 -20.46
C LYS A 24 5.47 13.14 -21.39
N GLU A 25 6.28 12.21 -20.90
CA GLU A 25 7.21 11.43 -21.74
C GLU A 25 6.50 10.63 -22.83
N ALA A 26 5.29 10.17 -22.56
CA ALA A 26 4.44 9.48 -23.52
C ALA A 26 3.65 10.44 -24.46
N GLY A 27 3.91 11.76 -24.40
CA GLY A 27 3.28 12.77 -25.24
C GLY A 27 1.88 13.21 -24.80
N GLN A 28 1.50 12.92 -23.56
CA GLN A 28 0.22 13.33 -22.99
C GLN A 28 0.37 14.64 -22.18
N ILE A 29 -0.74 15.34 -21.99
CA ILE A 29 -0.86 16.53 -21.13
C ILE A 29 -1.62 16.10 -19.86
N PRO A 30 -0.95 16.01 -18.70
CA PRO A 30 -1.62 15.62 -17.47
C PRO A 30 -2.49 16.76 -16.93
N VAL A 31 -3.72 16.40 -16.52
CA VAL A 31 -4.68 17.26 -15.82
C VAL A 31 -4.89 16.70 -14.43
N ALA A 32 -4.71 17.51 -13.39
CA ALA A 32 -4.94 17.11 -12.02
C ALA A 32 -6.39 17.33 -11.59
N VAL A 33 -6.93 16.39 -10.83
CA VAL A 33 -8.16 16.55 -10.06
C VAL A 33 -7.86 16.21 -8.61
N LEU A 34 -8.04 17.13 -7.68
CA LEU A 34 -7.98 16.84 -6.24
C LEU A 34 -9.36 16.49 -5.70
N SER A 35 -9.43 15.46 -4.85
CA SER A 35 -10.65 14.99 -4.18
C SER A 35 -11.16 15.94 -3.08
N GLY A 36 -10.49 17.06 -2.87
CA GLY A 36 -10.84 18.15 -1.96
C GLY A 36 -10.12 19.43 -2.33
N LEU A 37 -10.36 20.52 -1.59
CA LEU A 37 -9.69 21.81 -1.82
C LEU A 37 -8.21 21.77 -1.44
N GLU A 38 -7.84 20.87 -0.54
CA GLU A 38 -6.47 20.63 -0.07
C GLU A 38 -6.18 19.14 -0.12
N PRO A 39 -4.93 18.72 -0.34
CA PRO A 39 -4.56 17.32 -0.23
C PRO A 39 -4.73 16.82 1.22
N PRO A 40 -5.03 15.52 1.40
CA PRO A 40 -5.05 14.92 2.74
C PRO A 40 -3.74 15.19 3.50
N PRO A 41 -3.78 15.36 4.85
CA PRO A 41 -2.58 15.67 5.64
C PRO A 41 -1.39 14.74 5.39
N ALA A 42 -1.65 13.45 5.17
CA ALA A 42 -0.61 12.45 4.88
C ALA A 42 0.10 12.67 3.53
N TYR A 43 -0.48 13.43 2.61
CA TYR A 43 0.01 13.54 1.23
C TYR A 43 0.43 14.95 0.82
N THR A 44 0.42 15.92 1.73
CA THR A 44 0.74 17.33 1.43
C THR A 44 2.12 17.53 0.78
N THR A 45 3.11 16.73 1.18
CA THR A 45 4.49 16.83 0.65
C THR A 45 4.65 16.26 -0.75
N SER A 46 3.69 15.48 -1.24
CA SER A 46 3.71 14.88 -2.58
C SER A 46 2.83 15.62 -3.58
N TRP A 47 2.23 16.74 -3.20
CA TRP A 47 1.45 17.58 -4.10
C TRP A 47 2.31 18.61 -4.79
N HIS A 48 2.41 18.50 -6.11
CA HIS A 48 3.22 19.36 -6.99
C HIS A 48 2.34 19.99 -8.09
N PRO A 49 1.61 21.10 -7.80
CA PRO A 49 0.69 21.71 -8.76
C PRO A 49 1.40 22.19 -10.04
N ASP A 50 2.67 22.56 -9.97
CA ASP A 50 3.46 23.05 -11.11
C ASP A 50 3.73 21.96 -12.17
N ASP A 51 3.47 20.70 -11.85
CA ASP A 51 3.54 19.59 -12.81
C ASP A 51 2.37 19.55 -13.80
N PHE A 52 1.34 20.36 -13.60
CA PHE A 52 0.09 20.33 -14.36
C PHE A 52 -0.20 21.68 -15.02
N GLU A 53 -0.72 21.63 -16.26
CA GLU A 53 -1.26 22.82 -16.91
C GLU A 53 -2.65 23.20 -16.36
N HIS A 54 -3.40 22.21 -15.89
CA HIS A 54 -4.75 22.37 -15.39
C HIS A 54 -4.94 21.59 -14.09
N VAL A 55 -5.54 22.25 -13.09
CA VAL A 55 -5.85 21.70 -11.78
C VAL A 55 -7.33 21.96 -11.47
N HIS A 56 -8.07 20.93 -11.12
CA HIS A 56 -9.46 20.99 -10.71
C HIS A 56 -9.63 20.46 -9.29
N TYR A 57 -10.66 20.93 -8.60
CA TYR A 57 -10.94 20.59 -7.21
C TYR A 57 -12.36 20.07 -7.08
N PHE A 58 -12.52 18.93 -6.43
CA PHE A 58 -13.84 18.42 -6.10
C PHE A 58 -14.44 19.23 -4.92
N THR A 59 -15.64 19.78 -5.16
CA THR A 59 -16.36 20.62 -4.20
C THR A 59 -17.66 19.98 -3.70
N GLY A 60 -17.84 18.66 -3.93
CA GLY A 60 -19.00 17.91 -3.47
C GLY A 60 -20.02 17.57 -4.57
N ASP A 61 -19.87 18.11 -5.79
CA ASP A 61 -20.75 17.81 -6.94
C ASP A 61 -19.95 17.14 -8.06
N VAL A 62 -20.08 15.82 -8.17
CA VAL A 62 -19.36 15.01 -9.18
C VAL A 62 -19.85 15.34 -10.61
N ALA A 63 -21.14 15.64 -10.78
CA ALA A 63 -21.68 15.93 -12.10
C ALA A 63 -21.18 17.29 -12.63
N ALA A 64 -21.11 18.30 -11.77
CA ALA A 64 -20.54 19.60 -12.12
C ALA A 64 -19.05 19.47 -12.50
N LEU A 65 -18.27 18.73 -11.71
CA LEU A 65 -16.86 18.49 -11.99
C LEU A 65 -16.68 17.70 -13.30
N ALA A 66 -17.49 16.69 -13.55
CA ALA A 66 -17.45 15.93 -14.80
C ALA A 66 -17.73 16.85 -16.02
N GLU A 67 -18.68 17.79 -15.91
CA GLU A 67 -18.96 18.74 -17.00
C GLU A 67 -17.77 19.65 -17.30
N GLU A 68 -17.06 20.13 -16.25
CA GLU A 68 -15.82 20.88 -16.43
C GLU A 68 -14.73 20.06 -17.13
N LEU A 69 -14.63 18.76 -16.82
CA LEU A 69 -13.60 17.89 -17.37
C LEU A 69 -13.87 17.44 -18.81
N ARG A 70 -15.12 17.54 -19.32
CA ARG A 70 -15.48 17.16 -20.70
C ARG A 70 -14.68 17.90 -21.76
N GLN A 71 -14.24 19.15 -21.48
CA GLN A 71 -13.45 19.92 -22.42
C GLN A 71 -12.13 19.26 -22.83
N TYR A 72 -11.61 18.36 -21.99
CA TYR A 72 -10.36 17.61 -22.26
C TYR A 72 -10.60 16.37 -23.13
N GLY A 73 -11.85 15.96 -23.35
CA GLY A 73 -12.20 14.76 -24.11
C GLY A 73 -11.50 13.50 -23.61
N PRO A 74 -11.56 13.17 -22.30
CA PRO A 74 -10.82 12.05 -21.76
C PRO A 74 -11.30 10.72 -22.35
N GLU A 75 -10.36 9.81 -22.62
CA GLU A 75 -10.63 8.43 -22.99
C GLU A 75 -10.54 7.49 -21.78
N TYR A 76 -9.89 7.93 -20.72
CA TYR A 76 -9.73 7.23 -19.43
C TYR A 76 -9.34 8.23 -18.34
N LEU A 77 -9.50 7.79 -17.08
CA LEU A 77 -8.99 8.47 -15.90
C LEU A 77 -8.14 7.49 -15.11
N VAL A 78 -7.19 7.99 -14.30
CA VAL A 78 -6.36 7.16 -13.43
C VAL A 78 -6.36 7.69 -12.00
N PRO A 79 -6.50 6.83 -10.95
CA PRO A 79 -6.33 7.24 -9.58
C PRO A 79 -4.84 7.26 -9.22
N GLY A 80 -4.35 8.38 -8.64
CA GLY A 80 -2.96 8.50 -8.22
C GLY A 80 -2.72 8.01 -6.79
N ALA A 81 -3.69 8.24 -5.91
CA ALA A 81 -3.59 7.90 -4.49
C ALA A 81 -4.89 7.27 -3.96
N GLU A 82 -4.80 6.77 -2.73
CA GLU A 82 -5.90 6.12 -2.02
C GLU A 82 -7.15 7.02 -1.90
N SER A 83 -6.96 8.32 -1.65
CA SER A 83 -8.06 9.29 -1.52
C SER A 83 -8.84 9.52 -2.83
N GLY A 84 -8.18 9.33 -3.97
CA GLY A 84 -8.76 9.59 -5.29
C GLY A 84 -9.56 8.43 -5.88
N VAL A 85 -9.50 7.22 -5.31
CA VAL A 85 -10.07 5.99 -5.91
C VAL A 85 -11.57 6.12 -6.15
N GLU A 86 -12.37 6.45 -5.13
CA GLU A 86 -13.83 6.55 -5.24
C GLU A 86 -14.26 7.66 -6.22
N LEU A 87 -13.61 8.83 -6.17
CA LEU A 87 -13.90 9.92 -7.09
C LEU A 87 -13.52 9.58 -8.54
N CYS A 88 -12.39 8.90 -8.73
CA CYS A 88 -11.95 8.44 -10.04
C CYS A 88 -12.97 7.48 -10.65
N ASP A 89 -13.48 6.51 -9.88
CA ASP A 89 -14.53 5.59 -10.34
C ASP A 89 -15.81 6.32 -10.73
N GLN A 90 -16.27 7.28 -9.91
CA GLN A 90 -17.48 8.07 -10.18
C GLN A 90 -17.34 8.94 -11.44
N LEU A 91 -16.21 9.62 -11.59
CA LEU A 91 -15.93 10.44 -12.78
C LEU A 91 -15.81 9.58 -14.04
N THR A 92 -15.17 8.40 -13.92
CA THR A 92 -15.04 7.47 -15.06
C THR A 92 -16.40 7.00 -15.55
N GLU A 93 -17.33 6.66 -14.65
CA GLU A 93 -18.67 6.22 -15.04
C GLU A 93 -19.46 7.32 -15.78
N ILE A 94 -19.27 8.60 -15.42
CA ILE A 94 -19.95 9.72 -16.07
C ILE A 94 -19.28 10.12 -17.40
N LEU A 95 -17.95 10.14 -17.44
CA LEU A 95 -17.19 10.68 -18.58
C LEU A 95 -16.94 9.64 -19.68
N VAL A 96 -16.63 8.41 -19.28
CA VAL A 96 -16.21 7.30 -20.17
C VAL A 96 -16.82 5.97 -19.68
N PRO A 97 -18.15 5.85 -19.65
CA PRO A 97 -18.83 4.69 -19.06
C PRO A 97 -18.39 3.38 -19.68
N GLY A 98 -18.25 2.36 -18.84
CA GLY A 98 -17.84 1.02 -19.24
C GLY A 98 -16.32 0.83 -19.43
N THR A 99 -15.50 1.86 -19.22
CA THR A 99 -14.02 1.76 -19.30
C THR A 99 -13.34 1.66 -17.93
N GLY A 100 -14.11 1.73 -16.86
CA GLY A 100 -13.64 1.71 -15.46
C GLY A 100 -13.86 0.36 -14.77
N ASN A 101 -13.72 0.41 -13.46
CA ASN A 101 -14.02 -0.69 -12.55
C ASN A 101 -15.53 -0.82 -12.33
N VAL A 102 -16.00 -1.88 -11.67
CA VAL A 102 -17.43 -2.10 -11.38
C VAL A 102 -17.95 -0.98 -10.47
N PRO A 103 -18.89 -0.11 -10.93
CA PRO A 103 -19.27 1.08 -10.17
C PRO A 103 -19.93 0.77 -8.82
N GLU A 104 -20.76 -0.29 -8.76
CA GLU A 104 -21.48 -0.72 -7.57
C GLU A 104 -20.52 -1.21 -6.44
N LEU A 105 -19.28 -1.53 -6.78
CA LEU A 105 -18.24 -2.00 -5.88
C LEU A 105 -17.18 -0.92 -5.56
N ALA A 106 -17.42 0.35 -5.90
CA ALA A 106 -16.48 1.43 -5.68
C ALA A 106 -16.05 1.53 -4.19
N SER A 107 -17.00 1.42 -3.25
CA SER A 107 -16.71 1.42 -1.82
C SER A 107 -15.86 0.24 -1.36
N ALA A 108 -16.01 -0.93 -2.00
CA ALA A 108 -15.22 -2.13 -1.68
C ALA A 108 -13.72 -1.98 -2.02
N ARG A 109 -13.37 -1.02 -2.88
CA ARG A 109 -11.97 -0.70 -3.23
C ARG A 109 -11.33 0.34 -2.32
N ARG A 110 -12.08 0.82 -1.28
CA ARG A 110 -11.61 1.87 -0.38
C ARG A 110 -11.92 1.61 1.09
N ASP A 111 -13.06 1.01 1.39
CA ASP A 111 -13.52 0.73 2.76
C ASP A 111 -13.25 -0.74 3.11
N LYS A 112 -12.45 -0.99 4.14
CA LYS A 112 -12.03 -2.34 4.55
C LYS A 112 -13.19 -3.24 5.00
N TRP A 113 -14.31 -2.64 5.45
CA TRP A 113 -15.52 -3.40 5.75
C TRP A 113 -16.24 -3.82 4.47
N GLU A 114 -16.51 -2.88 3.58
CA GLU A 114 -17.18 -3.15 2.30
C GLU A 114 -16.35 -4.14 1.43
N MET A 115 -15.03 -4.02 1.49
CA MET A 115 -14.09 -4.96 0.88
C MET A 115 -14.32 -6.38 1.38
N ALA A 116 -14.35 -6.59 2.70
CA ALA A 116 -14.58 -7.91 3.28
C ALA A 116 -16.00 -8.43 3.00
N GLU A 117 -17.01 -7.56 2.93
CA GLU A 117 -18.37 -7.95 2.55
C GLU A 117 -18.46 -8.35 1.07
N ALA A 118 -17.73 -7.67 0.18
CA ALA A 118 -17.62 -8.08 -1.22
C ALA A 118 -17.00 -9.49 -1.35
N LEU A 119 -15.94 -9.78 -0.60
CA LEU A 119 -15.35 -11.12 -0.54
C LEU A 119 -16.34 -12.16 0.00
N ARG A 120 -17.09 -11.81 1.05
CA ARG A 120 -18.11 -12.70 1.62
C ARG A 120 -19.19 -13.05 0.59
N VAL A 121 -19.68 -12.07 -0.15
CA VAL A 121 -20.71 -12.27 -1.19
C VAL A 121 -20.18 -13.15 -2.31
N ALA A 122 -18.91 -12.96 -2.70
CA ALA A 122 -18.24 -13.75 -3.72
C ALA A 122 -17.80 -15.15 -3.24
N GLY A 123 -17.93 -15.47 -1.94
CA GLY A 123 -17.48 -16.74 -1.37
C GLY A 123 -15.97 -16.88 -1.26
N VAL A 124 -15.22 -15.77 -1.31
CA VAL A 124 -13.77 -15.73 -1.17
C VAL A 124 -13.40 -15.79 0.33
N PRO A 125 -12.44 -16.65 0.74
CA PRO A 125 -12.00 -16.72 2.14
C PRO A 125 -11.52 -15.34 2.63
N ARG A 126 -12.00 -14.93 3.80
CA ARG A 126 -11.71 -13.63 4.41
C ARG A 126 -11.48 -13.72 5.90
N LEU A 127 -10.91 -12.69 6.49
CA LEU A 127 -10.83 -12.54 7.94
C LEU A 127 -12.20 -12.18 8.53
N ARG A 128 -12.49 -12.72 9.72
CA ARG A 128 -13.69 -12.36 10.48
C ARG A 128 -13.51 -10.97 11.06
N GLN A 129 -14.52 -10.13 10.89
CA GLN A 129 -14.48 -8.75 11.39
C GLN A 129 -15.88 -8.19 11.63
N ILE A 130 -15.95 -7.14 12.45
CA ILE A 130 -17.14 -6.33 12.67
C ILE A 130 -16.80 -4.86 12.52
N ARG A 131 -17.73 -4.08 11.95
CA ARG A 131 -17.71 -2.62 11.94
C ARG A 131 -18.81 -2.12 12.85
N THR A 132 -18.47 -1.38 13.90
CA THR A 132 -19.46 -0.84 14.85
C THR A 132 -18.95 0.42 15.54
N ALA A 133 -19.89 1.25 16.03
CA ALA A 133 -19.62 2.35 16.95
C ALA A 133 -20.05 2.00 18.39
N ASP A 134 -20.66 0.82 18.61
CA ASP A 134 -21.15 0.38 19.93
C ASP A 134 -20.23 -0.70 20.53
N PRO A 135 -19.48 -0.40 21.60
CA PRO A 135 -18.62 -1.38 22.25
C PRO A 135 -19.40 -2.57 22.87
N ALA A 136 -20.70 -2.42 23.16
CA ALA A 136 -21.49 -3.55 23.64
C ALA A 136 -21.84 -4.52 22.51
N GLU A 137 -22.08 -4.02 21.31
CA GLU A 137 -22.23 -4.84 20.10
C GLU A 137 -20.92 -5.55 19.77
N ALA A 138 -19.79 -4.84 19.81
CA ALA A 138 -18.47 -5.42 19.62
C ALA A 138 -18.21 -6.60 20.56
N GLU A 139 -18.49 -6.43 21.87
CA GLU A 139 -18.26 -7.48 22.85
C GLU A 139 -19.15 -8.72 22.61
N ARG A 140 -20.43 -8.51 22.24
CA ARG A 140 -21.32 -9.63 21.88
C ARG A 140 -20.74 -10.42 20.70
N TRP A 141 -20.37 -9.71 19.64
CA TRP A 141 -19.81 -10.33 18.45
C TRP A 141 -18.49 -11.08 18.73
N LEU A 142 -17.60 -10.52 19.55
CA LEU A 142 -16.36 -11.17 19.98
C LEU A 142 -16.64 -12.49 20.73
N LYS A 143 -17.67 -12.51 21.60
CA LYS A 143 -18.09 -13.71 22.32
C LYS A 143 -18.69 -14.75 21.38
N GLU A 144 -19.58 -14.35 20.49
CA GLU A 144 -20.27 -15.24 19.53
C GLU A 144 -19.32 -15.88 18.52
N ASN A 145 -18.16 -15.24 18.25
CA ASN A 145 -17.14 -15.71 17.33
C ASN A 145 -15.91 -16.33 18.00
N ASP A 146 -15.93 -16.57 19.32
CA ASP A 146 -14.80 -17.12 20.11
C ASP A 146 -13.51 -16.29 19.96
N LEU A 147 -13.64 -14.96 19.82
CA LEU A 147 -12.53 -14.03 19.65
C LEU A 147 -12.22 -13.21 20.92
N LEU A 148 -13.13 -13.20 21.91
CA LEU A 148 -12.90 -12.51 23.16
C LEU A 148 -11.68 -13.09 23.90
N GLY A 149 -10.69 -12.24 24.21
CA GLY A 149 -9.43 -12.67 24.83
C GLY A 149 -8.42 -13.25 23.85
N ARG A 150 -8.71 -13.28 22.55
CA ARG A 150 -7.76 -13.61 21.47
C ARG A 150 -7.04 -12.37 20.98
N ARG A 151 -5.99 -12.56 20.16
CA ARG A 151 -5.36 -11.47 19.43
C ARG A 151 -6.34 -10.85 18.41
N LEU A 152 -6.39 -9.52 18.38
CA LEU A 152 -7.27 -8.75 17.50
C LEU A 152 -6.51 -7.63 16.82
N VAL A 153 -7.03 -7.16 15.69
CA VAL A 153 -6.64 -5.90 15.06
C VAL A 153 -7.79 -4.91 15.17
N ILE A 154 -7.50 -3.71 15.66
CA ILE A 154 -8.45 -2.60 15.77
C ILE A 154 -7.96 -1.47 14.89
N LYS A 155 -8.81 -1.02 13.95
CA LYS A 155 -8.41 -0.03 12.94
C LYS A 155 -9.61 0.76 12.42
N PRO A 156 -9.39 1.94 11.78
CA PRO A 156 -10.44 2.63 11.04
C PRO A 156 -10.88 1.84 9.80
N PRO A 157 -12.14 1.94 9.38
CA PRO A 157 -12.60 1.38 8.10
C PRO A 157 -11.90 2.00 6.87
N LYS A 158 -11.67 3.33 6.91
CA LYS A 158 -11.04 4.10 5.83
C LYS A 158 -9.82 4.85 6.37
N SER A 159 -8.63 4.32 6.16
CA SER A 159 -7.33 4.96 6.43
C SER A 159 -6.26 4.34 5.56
N ALA A 160 -5.02 4.80 5.64
CA ALA A 160 -3.88 4.29 4.87
C ALA A 160 -2.59 4.30 5.71
N ALA A 161 -1.56 3.57 5.26
CA ALA A 161 -0.22 3.56 5.83
C ALA A 161 -0.18 3.18 7.33
N GLY A 162 -1.00 2.23 7.76
CA GLY A 162 -1.02 1.75 9.15
C GLY A 162 -1.56 2.74 10.17
N ASP A 163 -2.14 3.85 9.73
CA ASP A 163 -2.67 4.89 10.59
C ASP A 163 -3.79 4.37 11.50
N GLU A 164 -3.62 4.55 12.82
CA GLU A 164 -4.52 4.07 13.87
C GLU A 164 -4.82 2.56 13.83
N VAL A 165 -3.87 1.75 13.35
CA VAL A 165 -3.94 0.28 13.39
C VAL A 165 -3.31 -0.22 14.68
N TYR A 166 -4.07 -0.91 15.50
CA TYR A 166 -3.62 -1.46 16.79
C TYR A 166 -3.77 -2.96 16.83
N VAL A 167 -2.69 -3.66 17.20
CA VAL A 167 -2.75 -5.07 17.59
C VAL A 167 -3.05 -5.16 19.07
N VAL A 168 -4.09 -5.89 19.43
CA VAL A 168 -4.44 -6.22 20.82
C VAL A 168 -4.03 -7.66 21.05
N PHE A 169 -3.14 -7.87 22.05
CA PHE A 169 -2.66 -9.20 22.42
C PHE A 169 -3.72 -9.97 23.21
N GLU A 170 -3.43 -11.24 23.47
CA GLU A 170 -4.30 -12.12 24.26
C GLU A 170 -4.60 -11.46 25.63
N HIS A 171 -5.88 -11.41 25.96
CA HIS A 171 -6.41 -10.79 27.19
C HIS A 171 -6.11 -9.28 27.33
N GLY A 172 -5.63 -8.63 26.27
CA GLY A 172 -5.42 -7.16 26.24
C GLY A 172 -6.73 -6.39 26.21
N ASP A 173 -6.64 -5.11 26.60
CA ASP A 173 -7.80 -4.21 26.60
C ASP A 173 -8.12 -3.70 25.19
N TRP A 174 -8.98 -4.40 24.50
CA TRP A 174 -9.46 -4.00 23.19
C TRP A 174 -10.33 -2.73 23.24
N ARG A 175 -11.01 -2.44 24.37
CA ARG A 175 -11.87 -1.26 24.53
C ARG A 175 -11.06 0.03 24.54
N GLU A 176 -9.91 0.05 25.20
CA GLU A 176 -9.00 1.18 25.17
C GLU A 176 -8.63 1.55 23.71
N ARG A 177 -8.32 0.55 22.88
CA ARG A 177 -7.98 0.80 21.46
C ARG A 177 -9.18 1.21 20.63
N PHE A 178 -10.35 0.65 20.91
CA PHE A 178 -11.62 1.04 20.29
C PHE A 178 -11.92 2.53 20.55
N ASP A 179 -11.83 2.97 21.80
CA ASP A 179 -12.09 4.36 22.20
C ASP A 179 -11.04 5.33 21.63
N ARG A 180 -9.82 4.86 21.37
CA ARG A 180 -8.78 5.67 20.71
C ARG A 180 -9.08 5.92 19.23
N VAL A 181 -9.70 5.00 18.53
CA VAL A 181 -10.01 5.10 17.09
C VAL A 181 -11.31 5.85 16.87
N LEU A 182 -12.36 5.54 17.66
CA LEU A 182 -13.71 6.10 17.45
C LEU A 182 -13.73 7.63 17.63
N GLY A 183 -14.33 8.33 16.68
CA GLY A 183 -14.52 9.79 16.70
C GLY A 183 -13.25 10.61 16.45
N ARG A 184 -12.10 9.97 16.16
CA ARG A 184 -10.85 10.65 15.79
C ARG A 184 -10.80 11.00 14.31
N THR A 185 -10.11 12.07 13.98
CA THR A 185 -9.78 12.40 12.60
C THR A 185 -8.42 11.75 12.28
N ASN A 186 -8.42 10.86 11.30
CA ASN A 186 -7.23 10.13 10.87
C ASN A 186 -6.33 10.97 9.93
N LYS A 187 -5.17 10.41 9.52
CA LYS A 187 -4.21 11.11 8.64
C LYS A 187 -4.74 11.38 7.22
N MET A 188 -5.86 10.74 6.85
CA MET A 188 -6.57 11.03 5.60
C MET A 188 -7.56 12.19 5.73
N GLY A 189 -7.68 12.82 6.91
CA GLY A 189 -8.62 13.89 7.19
C GLY A 189 -10.07 13.42 7.41
N LEU A 190 -10.30 12.12 7.57
CA LEU A 190 -11.62 11.51 7.77
C LEU A 190 -11.88 11.29 9.26
N THR A 191 -13.09 11.64 9.73
CA THR A 191 -13.52 11.28 11.08
C THR A 191 -13.97 9.82 11.10
N ASN A 192 -13.43 9.03 12.03
CA ASN A 192 -13.76 7.63 12.21
C ASN A 192 -15.11 7.51 12.94
N ASP A 193 -16.20 7.37 12.21
CA ASP A 193 -17.56 7.21 12.73
C ASP A 193 -17.87 5.79 13.23
N ALA A 194 -17.01 4.84 12.90
CA ALA A 194 -17.04 3.45 13.34
C ALA A 194 -15.62 2.90 13.47
N VAL A 195 -15.50 1.77 14.16
CA VAL A 195 -14.26 1.02 14.35
C VAL A 195 -14.42 -0.35 13.73
N LEU A 196 -13.37 -0.82 13.06
CA LEU A 196 -13.24 -2.18 12.59
C LEU A 196 -12.47 -2.99 13.63
N ILE A 197 -13.08 -4.07 14.12
CA ILE A 197 -12.42 -5.09 14.94
C ILE A 197 -12.31 -6.35 14.09
N GLN A 198 -11.10 -6.83 13.90
CA GLN A 198 -10.78 -7.96 13.03
C GLN A 198 -9.99 -9.01 13.80
N GLU A 199 -10.23 -10.30 13.51
CA GLU A 199 -9.34 -11.35 14.00
C GLU A 199 -7.91 -11.11 13.51
N TYR A 200 -6.94 -11.45 14.35
CA TYR A 200 -5.53 -11.35 13.99
C TYR A 200 -5.16 -12.49 13.02
N ALA A 201 -4.62 -12.13 11.87
CA ALA A 201 -4.10 -13.11 10.91
C ALA A 201 -2.66 -13.46 11.27
N GLU A 202 -2.42 -14.72 11.64
CA GLU A 202 -1.08 -15.24 11.90
C GLU A 202 -0.52 -15.91 10.65
N GLY A 203 0.68 -15.50 10.22
CA GLY A 203 1.29 -16.03 9.00
C GLY A 203 2.38 -15.15 8.43
N THR A 204 2.69 -15.39 7.16
CA THR A 204 3.63 -14.56 6.37
C THR A 204 2.85 -13.58 5.51
N GLU A 205 3.24 -12.33 5.55
CA GLU A 205 2.60 -11.26 4.77
C GLU A 205 3.31 -11.07 3.44
N TYR A 206 2.50 -10.88 2.40
CA TYR A 206 2.94 -10.63 1.04
C TYR A 206 2.27 -9.38 0.47
N LEU A 207 3.02 -8.63 -0.34
CA LEU A 207 2.47 -7.71 -1.31
C LEU A 207 2.31 -8.45 -2.63
N VAL A 208 1.14 -8.32 -3.26
CA VAL A 208 0.86 -8.89 -4.59
C VAL A 208 0.36 -7.75 -5.45
N ASP A 209 1.26 -7.18 -6.25
CA ASP A 209 0.94 -6.11 -7.17
C ASP A 209 0.49 -6.69 -8.52
N SER A 210 -0.58 -6.13 -9.05
CA SER A 210 -1.22 -6.59 -10.28
C SER A 210 -1.64 -5.43 -11.16
N TYR A 211 -1.80 -5.70 -12.45
CA TYR A 211 -2.41 -4.80 -13.41
C TYR A 211 -3.51 -5.53 -14.18
N THR A 212 -4.68 -4.91 -14.27
CA THR A 212 -5.86 -5.52 -14.89
C THR A 212 -6.22 -4.79 -16.17
N VAL A 213 -6.56 -5.54 -17.21
CA VAL A 213 -7.10 -5.04 -18.47
C VAL A 213 -8.32 -5.87 -18.85
N ASP A 214 -9.47 -5.22 -18.98
CA ASP A 214 -10.76 -5.85 -19.33
C ASP A 214 -11.12 -7.06 -18.43
N GLY A 215 -10.75 -7.00 -17.15
CA GLY A 215 -10.95 -8.06 -16.17
C GLY A 215 -9.95 -9.21 -16.27
N LYS A 216 -8.94 -9.14 -17.14
CA LYS A 216 -7.81 -10.05 -17.13
C LYS A 216 -6.71 -9.49 -16.21
N HIS A 217 -6.43 -10.20 -15.12
CA HIS A 217 -5.42 -9.82 -14.16
C HIS A 217 -4.05 -10.38 -14.53
N SER A 218 -2.99 -9.58 -14.38
CA SER A 218 -1.59 -9.96 -14.60
C SER A 218 -0.74 -9.49 -13.44
N LEU A 219 0.22 -10.30 -12.98
CA LEU A 219 1.17 -9.92 -11.94
C LEU A 219 2.11 -8.81 -12.42
N VAL A 220 2.42 -7.87 -11.55
CA VAL A 220 3.45 -6.82 -11.73
C VAL A 220 4.70 -7.18 -10.96
N ASP A 221 4.54 -7.50 -9.69
CA ASP A 221 5.56 -8.06 -8.81
C ASP A 221 4.90 -8.74 -7.61
N VAL A 222 5.69 -9.52 -6.87
CA VAL A 222 5.30 -10.10 -5.59
C VAL A 222 6.45 -9.96 -4.60
N CYS A 223 6.13 -9.49 -3.40
CA CYS A 223 7.10 -9.33 -2.33
C CYS A 223 6.66 -10.09 -1.08
N ARG A 224 7.65 -10.66 -0.37
CA ARG A 224 7.46 -11.26 0.93
C ARG A 224 8.04 -10.37 2.01
N TYR A 225 7.24 -10.04 3.04
CA TYR A 225 7.73 -9.40 4.25
C TYR A 225 8.29 -10.43 5.24
N THR A 226 9.48 -10.15 5.76
CA THR A 226 9.98 -10.78 6.98
C THR A 226 9.75 -9.81 8.13
N LYS A 227 8.99 -10.25 9.12
CA LYS A 227 8.74 -9.51 10.36
C LYS A 227 9.47 -10.15 11.50
N ILE A 228 9.93 -9.35 12.44
CA ILE A 228 10.61 -9.81 13.67
C ILE A 228 9.77 -9.47 14.90
N SER A 229 10.09 -10.13 16.00
CA SER A 229 9.48 -9.84 17.30
C SER A 229 10.55 -9.52 18.31
N ARG A 230 10.31 -8.53 19.17
CA ARG A 230 11.22 -8.12 20.24
C ARG A 230 10.41 -7.84 21.51
N GLY A 231 10.66 -8.64 22.56
CA GLY A 231 9.92 -8.55 23.79
C GLY A 231 8.42 -8.77 23.57
N ASP A 232 7.61 -7.80 23.94
CA ASP A 232 6.17 -7.78 23.77
C ASP A 232 5.72 -7.20 22.39
N LYS A 233 6.65 -6.71 21.58
CA LYS A 233 6.37 -6.16 20.26
C LYS A 233 6.54 -7.24 19.20
N ILE A 234 5.49 -7.46 18.42
CA ILE A 234 5.47 -8.43 17.31
C ILE A 234 5.12 -7.72 16.00
N GLY A 235 5.53 -8.34 14.89
CA GLY A 235 5.15 -7.85 13.57
C GLY A 235 5.94 -6.63 13.11
N ILE A 236 7.12 -6.37 13.69
CA ILE A 236 8.02 -5.29 13.24
C ILE A 236 8.57 -5.66 11.87
N TYR A 237 8.32 -4.82 10.87
CA TYR A 237 8.89 -5.00 9.53
C TYR A 237 10.40 -4.89 9.59
N HIS A 238 11.06 -5.91 9.05
CA HIS A 238 12.52 -5.99 9.05
C HIS A 238 13.10 -6.10 7.64
N ARG A 239 12.43 -6.83 6.74
CA ARG A 239 12.93 -7.10 5.41
C ARG A 239 11.79 -7.32 4.43
N ILE A 240 12.01 -6.90 3.18
CA ILE A 240 11.19 -7.24 2.03
C ILE A 240 12.06 -7.92 0.97
N ASP A 241 11.59 -9.05 0.45
CA ASP A 241 12.24 -9.81 -0.63
C ASP A 241 11.30 -9.87 -1.83
N PHE A 242 11.81 -9.58 -3.03
CA PHE A 242 11.08 -9.82 -4.29
C PHE A 242 11.19 -11.29 -4.67
N LEU A 243 10.08 -11.89 -5.08
CA LEU A 243 9.97 -13.29 -5.46
C LEU A 243 9.84 -13.41 -6.98
N ALA A 244 10.31 -14.52 -7.55
CA ALA A 244 10.09 -14.82 -8.96
C ALA A 244 8.64 -15.26 -9.21
N GLU A 245 8.11 -15.04 -10.40
CA GLU A 245 6.73 -15.40 -10.72
C GLU A 245 6.44 -16.90 -10.56
N ASP A 246 7.43 -17.75 -10.86
CA ASP A 246 7.35 -19.21 -10.73
C ASP A 246 7.64 -19.72 -9.31
N ASP A 247 7.90 -18.84 -8.35
CA ASP A 247 8.07 -19.22 -6.94
C ASP A 247 6.81 -19.94 -6.41
N PRO A 248 6.92 -21.07 -5.73
CA PRO A 248 5.78 -21.79 -5.17
C PRO A 248 4.87 -20.95 -4.26
N GLU A 249 5.42 -19.97 -3.54
CA GLU A 249 4.64 -19.04 -2.69
C GLU A 249 3.77 -18.13 -3.58
N VAL A 250 4.33 -17.60 -4.67
CA VAL A 250 3.59 -16.78 -5.65
C VAL A 250 2.47 -17.58 -6.31
N GLN A 251 2.77 -18.81 -6.73
CA GLN A 251 1.79 -19.71 -7.35
C GLN A 251 0.65 -20.09 -6.40
N ALA A 252 0.89 -20.12 -5.10
CA ALA A 252 -0.14 -20.35 -4.09
C ALA A 252 -1.00 -19.11 -3.80
N LEU A 253 -0.43 -17.91 -3.91
CA LEU A 253 -1.10 -16.63 -3.63
C LEU A 253 -1.95 -16.14 -4.80
N TRP A 254 -1.45 -16.30 -6.03
CA TRP A 254 -2.04 -15.66 -7.20
C TRP A 254 -3.50 -16.05 -7.49
N PRO A 255 -3.90 -17.34 -7.47
CA PRO A 255 -5.30 -17.71 -7.70
C PRO A 255 -6.28 -17.11 -6.69
N TYR A 256 -5.84 -16.93 -5.43
CA TYR A 256 -6.63 -16.27 -4.40
C TYR A 256 -6.73 -14.76 -4.67
N THR A 257 -5.61 -14.12 -5.02
CA THR A 257 -5.58 -12.68 -5.31
C THR A 257 -6.46 -12.35 -6.52
N GLN A 258 -6.47 -13.18 -7.56
CA GLN A 258 -7.39 -12.99 -8.69
C GLN A 258 -8.86 -13.01 -8.24
N GLN A 259 -9.26 -13.94 -7.36
CA GLN A 259 -10.61 -13.97 -6.81
C GLN A 259 -10.93 -12.71 -5.98
N VAL A 260 -9.96 -12.18 -5.25
CA VAL A 260 -10.09 -10.90 -4.52
C VAL A 260 -10.35 -9.75 -5.49
N LEU A 261 -9.53 -9.62 -6.54
CA LEU A 261 -9.64 -8.55 -7.53
C LEU A 261 -11.01 -8.59 -8.24
N ASP A 262 -11.47 -9.79 -8.60
CA ASP A 262 -12.82 -9.98 -9.16
C ASP A 262 -13.91 -9.59 -8.16
N ALA A 263 -13.78 -10.02 -6.90
CA ALA A 263 -14.78 -9.77 -5.86
C ALA A 263 -14.96 -8.29 -5.53
N VAL A 264 -13.87 -7.49 -5.57
CA VAL A 264 -13.94 -6.04 -5.38
C VAL A 264 -14.16 -5.27 -6.68
N GLY A 265 -14.34 -5.98 -7.79
CA GLY A 265 -14.71 -5.41 -9.08
C GLY A 265 -13.62 -4.62 -9.78
N ILE A 266 -12.34 -4.98 -9.61
CA ILE A 266 -11.24 -4.38 -10.39
C ILE A 266 -11.27 -4.97 -11.80
N ARG A 267 -11.58 -4.13 -12.78
CA ARG A 267 -11.66 -4.48 -14.20
C ARG A 267 -10.52 -3.88 -15.01
N VAL A 268 -9.93 -2.79 -14.50
CA VAL A 268 -8.86 -2.07 -15.19
C VAL A 268 -7.98 -1.30 -14.21
N GLY A 269 -6.67 -1.27 -14.50
CA GLY A 269 -5.70 -0.52 -13.72
C GLY A 269 -4.99 -1.34 -12.66
N CYS A 270 -4.38 -0.63 -11.71
CA CYS A 270 -3.54 -1.21 -10.65
C CYS A 270 -4.38 -1.93 -9.59
N GLY A 271 -3.85 -3.04 -9.09
CA GLY A 271 -4.30 -3.71 -7.87
C GLY A 271 -3.09 -3.93 -6.96
N HIS A 272 -3.11 -3.32 -5.78
CA HIS A 272 -2.08 -3.48 -4.73
C HIS A 272 -2.71 -4.24 -3.57
N ALA A 273 -2.38 -5.51 -3.42
CA ALA A 273 -2.98 -6.39 -2.42
C ALA A 273 -1.97 -6.78 -1.33
N GLU A 274 -2.38 -6.63 -0.07
CA GLU A 274 -1.69 -7.17 1.10
C GLU A 274 -2.37 -8.48 1.51
N VAL A 275 -1.64 -9.58 1.42
CA VAL A 275 -2.18 -10.93 1.66
C VAL A 275 -1.38 -11.63 2.74
N MET A 276 -2.07 -12.14 3.75
CA MET A 276 -1.47 -12.98 4.79
C MET A 276 -1.62 -14.46 4.40
N MET A 277 -0.52 -15.18 4.22
CA MET A 277 -0.54 -16.64 4.09
C MET A 277 -0.62 -17.25 5.49
N THR A 278 -1.81 -17.69 5.86
CA THR A 278 -2.08 -18.33 7.16
C THR A 278 -2.01 -19.86 7.04
N ALA A 279 -2.08 -20.56 8.17
CA ALA A 279 -2.17 -22.02 8.19
C ALA A 279 -3.41 -22.57 7.44
N ASP A 280 -4.48 -21.76 7.34
CA ASP A 280 -5.73 -22.11 6.64
C ASP A 280 -5.77 -21.56 5.20
N GLY A 281 -4.61 -21.14 4.65
CA GLY A 281 -4.47 -20.54 3.33
C GLY A 281 -4.51 -19.00 3.34
N PRO A 282 -4.49 -18.36 2.17
CA PRO A 282 -4.37 -16.92 2.05
C PRO A 282 -5.60 -16.17 2.56
N ARG A 283 -5.36 -15.01 3.17
CA ARG A 283 -6.38 -14.08 3.67
C ARG A 283 -5.99 -12.65 3.32
N LEU A 284 -6.93 -11.91 2.76
CA LEU A 284 -6.73 -10.50 2.43
C LEU A 284 -6.64 -9.65 3.70
N ILE A 285 -5.62 -8.80 3.76
CA ILE A 285 -5.51 -7.69 4.72
C ILE A 285 -6.14 -6.43 4.13
N GLU A 286 -5.74 -6.09 2.89
CA GLU A 286 -6.23 -4.93 2.15
C GLU A 286 -5.94 -5.09 0.66
N VAL A 287 -6.78 -4.51 -0.21
CA VAL A 287 -6.48 -4.29 -1.62
C VAL A 287 -6.85 -2.87 -2.02
N ALA A 288 -5.97 -2.19 -2.72
CA ALA A 288 -6.17 -0.83 -3.23
C ALA A 288 -6.12 -0.81 -4.76
N ALA A 289 -7.08 -0.10 -5.38
CA ALA A 289 -7.15 0.07 -6.84
C ALA A 289 -6.33 1.29 -7.30
N ARG A 290 -5.05 1.33 -6.90
CA ARG A 290 -4.10 2.42 -7.20
C ARG A 290 -2.67 1.89 -7.15
N PRO A 291 -1.67 2.64 -7.66
CA PRO A 291 -0.26 2.22 -7.52
C PRO A 291 0.16 2.03 -6.06
N ALA A 292 1.00 1.03 -5.81
CA ALA A 292 1.62 0.80 -4.50
C ALA A 292 2.35 2.05 -3.99
N GLY A 293 2.24 2.34 -2.69
CA GLY A 293 2.87 3.49 -2.04
C GLY A 293 4.30 3.25 -1.57
N GLY A 294 4.83 4.19 -0.76
CA GLY A 294 6.07 3.99 0.00
C GLY A 294 7.35 3.80 -0.83
N GLY A 295 7.39 4.34 -2.07
CA GLY A 295 8.55 4.16 -2.95
C GLY A 295 8.64 2.78 -3.61
N HIS A 296 7.59 1.97 -3.52
CA HIS A 296 7.56 0.61 -4.07
C HIS A 296 7.82 0.56 -5.58
N GLN A 297 7.40 1.59 -6.34
CA GLN A 297 7.60 1.62 -7.78
C GLN A 297 9.08 1.58 -8.18
N MET A 298 9.93 2.26 -7.43
CA MET A 298 11.38 2.25 -7.65
C MET A 298 11.97 0.84 -7.44
N VAL A 299 11.61 0.19 -6.34
CA VAL A 299 12.16 -1.16 -6.04
C VAL A 299 11.56 -2.22 -6.96
N SER A 300 10.29 -2.10 -7.35
CA SER A 300 9.64 -2.95 -8.35
C SER A 300 10.39 -2.86 -9.69
N GLU A 301 10.67 -1.64 -10.15
CA GLU A 301 11.42 -1.41 -11.38
C GLU A 301 12.85 -1.98 -11.33
N LEU A 302 13.54 -1.82 -10.21
CA LEU A 302 14.88 -2.39 -10.03
C LEU A 302 14.86 -3.92 -10.05
N ALA A 303 13.85 -4.54 -9.47
CA ALA A 303 13.72 -5.99 -9.39
C ALA A 303 13.21 -6.63 -10.69
N THR A 304 12.25 -5.99 -11.39
CA THR A 304 11.50 -6.59 -12.51
C THR A 304 11.64 -5.85 -13.84
N GLY A 305 12.23 -4.65 -13.84
CA GLY A 305 12.27 -3.76 -15.01
C GLY A 305 10.92 -3.08 -15.30
N ASP A 306 9.92 -3.27 -14.43
CA ASP A 306 8.53 -2.84 -14.61
C ASP A 306 7.94 -2.30 -13.30
N ASN A 307 6.79 -1.62 -13.36
CA ASN A 307 6.02 -1.17 -12.21
C ASN A 307 4.61 -0.73 -12.64
N HIS A 308 3.76 -0.39 -11.67
CA HIS A 308 2.39 0.08 -11.91
C HIS A 308 2.32 1.33 -12.80
N ILE A 309 3.21 2.31 -12.62
CA ILE A 309 3.23 3.55 -13.41
C ILE A 309 3.51 3.24 -14.87
N LYS A 310 4.57 2.46 -15.16
CA LYS A 310 4.94 2.04 -16.51
C LYS A 310 3.81 1.28 -17.19
N ARG A 311 3.21 0.30 -16.50
CA ARG A 311 2.08 -0.47 -17.06
C ARG A 311 0.87 0.39 -17.35
N THR A 312 0.56 1.33 -16.46
CA THR A 312 -0.55 2.26 -16.69
C THR A 312 -0.33 3.08 -17.96
N VAL A 313 0.86 3.69 -18.10
CA VAL A 313 1.18 4.49 -19.29
C VAL A 313 1.22 3.63 -20.57
N ALA A 314 1.86 2.46 -20.50
CA ALA A 314 1.93 1.53 -21.63
C ALA A 314 0.53 1.13 -22.12
N HIS A 315 -0.33 0.70 -21.20
CA HIS A 315 -1.71 0.33 -21.54
C HIS A 315 -2.54 1.52 -22.03
N ARG A 316 -2.61 2.60 -21.24
CA ARG A 316 -3.53 3.71 -21.51
C ARG A 316 -3.15 4.54 -22.72
N VAL A 317 -1.86 4.71 -22.99
CA VAL A 317 -1.40 5.55 -24.11
C VAL A 317 -1.10 4.72 -25.37
N ARG A 318 -0.58 3.49 -25.23
CA ARG A 318 -0.11 2.69 -26.35
C ARG A 318 -0.92 1.41 -26.61
N GLY A 319 -1.86 1.07 -25.70
CA GLY A 319 -2.64 -0.18 -25.77
C GLY A 319 -1.78 -1.44 -25.52
N GLU A 320 -0.59 -1.28 -24.94
CA GLU A 320 0.32 -2.38 -24.65
C GLU A 320 -0.09 -3.09 -23.34
N VAL A 321 -0.11 -4.41 -23.36
CA VAL A 321 -0.43 -5.25 -22.22
C VAL A 321 0.71 -6.23 -22.00
N ARG A 322 1.23 -6.29 -20.79
CA ARG A 322 2.21 -7.29 -20.37
C ARG A 322 1.54 -8.31 -19.46
N ASP A 323 1.75 -9.58 -19.74
CA ASP A 323 1.29 -10.70 -18.92
C ASP A 323 2.45 -11.18 -18.03
N GLY A 324 2.28 -11.16 -16.71
CA GLY A 324 3.31 -11.55 -15.77
C GLY A 324 4.53 -10.63 -15.69
N PHE A 325 5.55 -11.06 -14.99
CA PHE A 325 6.82 -10.35 -14.85
C PHE A 325 8.01 -11.31 -14.81
N ASP A 326 9.19 -10.77 -15.06
CA ASP A 326 10.46 -11.49 -14.87
C ASP A 326 11.21 -10.87 -13.69
N LEU A 327 11.71 -11.67 -12.77
CA LEU A 327 12.63 -11.20 -11.75
C LEU A 327 14.03 -11.06 -12.41
N VAL A 328 14.41 -9.82 -12.76
CA VAL A 328 15.67 -9.56 -13.47
C VAL A 328 16.87 -9.50 -12.53
N GLN A 329 16.62 -9.17 -11.26
CA GLN A 329 17.63 -9.19 -10.20
C GLN A 329 17.00 -9.55 -8.85
N HIS A 330 17.74 -10.19 -7.98
CA HIS A 330 17.33 -10.36 -6.58
C HIS A 330 17.47 -9.03 -5.86
N LEU A 331 16.39 -8.59 -5.21
CA LEU A 331 16.34 -7.36 -4.43
C LEU A 331 15.88 -7.64 -3.01
N ARG A 332 16.53 -6.99 -2.07
CA ARG A 332 16.18 -7.01 -0.65
C ARG A 332 16.16 -5.59 -0.09
N GLY A 333 15.01 -5.17 0.40
CA GLY A 333 14.88 -3.96 1.21
C GLY A 333 14.99 -4.31 2.69
N ILE A 334 15.79 -3.57 3.46
CA ILE A 334 16.05 -3.81 4.88
C ILE A 334 15.64 -2.56 5.66
N PHE A 335 14.89 -2.75 6.73
CA PHE A 335 14.45 -1.72 7.66
C PHE A 335 15.23 -1.87 8.95
N VAL A 336 16.33 -1.13 9.06
CA VAL A 336 17.24 -1.20 10.23
C VAL A 336 16.54 -0.62 11.45
N SER A 337 16.53 -1.33 12.55
CA SER A 337 15.71 -1.02 13.72
C SER A 337 16.50 -0.43 14.87
N ALA A 338 15.90 0.51 15.62
CA ALA A 338 16.28 0.89 16.97
C ALA A 338 15.68 -0.11 17.97
N TYR A 339 16.50 -0.59 18.92
CA TYR A 339 16.07 -1.59 19.91
C TYR A 339 15.39 -1.01 21.15
N ARG A 340 15.46 0.30 21.34
CA ARG A 340 14.86 1.06 22.46
C ARG A 340 14.81 2.54 22.11
N ASP A 341 14.04 3.29 22.87
CA ASP A 341 14.10 4.76 22.85
C ASP A 341 15.46 5.23 23.36
N GLY A 342 16.01 6.29 22.77
CA GLY A 342 17.24 6.89 23.26
C GLY A 342 18.01 7.69 22.23
N TYR A 343 19.27 8.02 22.56
CA TYR A 343 20.16 8.75 21.68
C TYR A 343 20.94 7.80 20.77
N PHE A 344 20.85 7.95 19.46
CA PHE A 344 21.64 7.19 18.48
C PHE A 344 23.08 7.74 18.45
N ARG A 345 24.09 6.89 18.79
CA ARG A 345 25.46 7.35 19.09
C ARG A 345 26.50 7.04 18.03
N ASN A 346 26.37 5.98 17.31
CA ASN A 346 27.45 5.49 16.43
C ASN A 346 26.97 5.37 14.98
N ARG A 347 26.70 6.49 14.36
CA ARG A 347 26.25 6.52 12.96
C ARG A 347 27.26 5.88 12.00
N GLU A 348 28.56 5.91 12.34
CA GLU A 348 29.65 5.29 11.59
C GLU A 348 29.50 3.76 11.41
N VAL A 349 28.60 3.13 12.16
CA VAL A 349 28.28 1.70 11.97
C VAL A 349 27.80 1.41 10.56
N PHE A 350 27.21 2.42 9.88
CA PHE A 350 26.72 2.31 8.52
C PHE A 350 27.79 2.53 7.44
N ASP A 351 28.99 3.02 7.77
CA ASP A 351 30.02 3.36 6.77
C ASP A 351 30.49 2.15 5.96
N GLY A 352 30.36 0.93 6.51
CA GLY A 352 30.67 -0.32 5.83
C GLY A 352 29.65 -0.79 4.81
N ILE A 353 28.41 -0.30 4.85
CA ILE A 353 27.31 -0.79 4.00
C ILE A 353 27.55 -0.46 2.54
N GLU A 354 28.04 0.74 2.23
CA GLU A 354 28.33 1.17 0.86
C GLU A 354 29.43 0.35 0.16
N SER A 355 30.24 -0.38 0.92
CA SER A 355 31.29 -1.25 0.37
C SER A 355 30.80 -2.67 0.04
N LEU A 356 29.58 -3.03 0.38
CA LEU A 356 28.98 -4.32 0.07
C LEU A 356 28.77 -4.48 -1.44
N LYS A 357 28.99 -5.69 -1.96
CA LYS A 357 28.87 -5.95 -3.42
C LYS A 357 27.47 -5.75 -3.95
N SER A 358 26.47 -6.00 -3.11
CA SER A 358 25.05 -5.86 -3.45
C SER A 358 24.49 -4.49 -3.07
N PHE A 359 25.27 -3.58 -2.49
CA PHE A 359 24.78 -2.25 -2.11
C PHE A 359 24.25 -1.50 -3.33
N HIS A 360 23.02 -0.98 -3.19
CA HIS A 360 22.43 -0.12 -4.19
C HIS A 360 22.08 1.26 -3.64
N TRP A 361 21.45 1.32 -2.46
CA TRP A 361 21.01 2.57 -1.89
C TRP A 361 20.77 2.47 -0.38
N MET A 362 20.95 3.58 0.31
CA MET A 362 20.66 3.70 1.74
C MET A 362 20.17 5.10 2.08
N LYS A 363 19.23 5.17 3.01
CA LYS A 363 18.81 6.41 3.64
C LYS A 363 18.78 6.23 5.16
N ILE A 364 19.65 6.95 5.85
CA ILE A 364 19.62 7.07 7.31
C ILE A 364 18.57 8.12 7.66
N LEU A 365 17.63 7.78 8.53
CA LEU A 365 16.45 8.59 8.83
C LEU A 365 16.66 9.54 10.01
N HIS A 366 17.72 9.33 10.79
CA HIS A 366 18.03 10.10 11.99
C HIS A 366 19.50 10.53 11.99
N ASP A 367 19.75 11.74 12.48
CA ASP A 367 21.12 12.23 12.68
C ASP A 367 21.76 11.57 13.91
N GLU A 368 23.11 11.63 13.97
CA GLU A 368 23.86 11.26 15.15
C GLU A 368 23.43 12.13 16.33
N ASP A 369 23.38 11.55 17.54
CA ASP A 369 22.87 12.16 18.75
C ASP A 369 21.37 12.57 18.73
N ALA A 370 20.64 12.23 17.66
CA ALA A 370 19.20 12.39 17.67
C ALA A 370 18.53 11.44 18.67
N VAL A 371 17.45 11.91 19.27
CA VAL A 371 16.55 11.04 20.05
C VAL A 371 15.74 10.22 19.05
N VAL A 372 15.86 8.92 19.10
CA VAL A 372 15.15 7.99 18.24
C VAL A 372 14.15 7.16 19.04
N PRO A 373 12.97 6.88 18.53
CA PRO A 373 12.05 5.95 19.16
C PRO A 373 12.48 4.50 18.94
N GLU A 374 12.07 3.61 19.82
CA GLU A 374 12.13 2.18 19.55
C GLU A 374 11.32 1.85 18.30
N THR A 375 11.89 1.06 17.40
CA THR A 375 11.22 0.70 16.12
C THR A 375 10.05 -0.22 16.39
N VAL A 376 8.88 0.21 15.91
CA VAL A 376 7.61 -0.53 15.96
C VAL A 376 6.96 -0.66 14.57
N ASP A 377 7.34 0.20 13.63
CA ASP A 377 6.83 0.25 12.26
C ASP A 377 7.89 0.78 11.27
N LEU A 378 7.52 0.91 10.00
CA LEU A 378 8.41 1.40 8.93
C LEU A 378 8.85 2.87 9.11
N PHE A 379 8.10 3.67 9.86
CA PHE A 379 8.38 5.10 10.06
C PHE A 379 9.31 5.35 11.26
N THR A 380 9.46 4.36 12.13
CA THR A 380 10.29 4.44 13.34
C THR A 380 11.63 3.70 13.20
N CYS A 381 11.97 3.18 12.01
CA CYS A 381 13.27 2.55 11.77
C CYS A 381 14.39 3.60 11.66
N LEU A 382 15.63 3.17 11.88
CA LEU A 382 16.82 4.03 11.81
C LEU A 382 17.28 4.32 10.39
N ALA A 383 17.20 3.31 9.53
CA ALA A 383 17.63 3.42 8.15
C ALA A 383 16.89 2.44 7.25
N TRP A 384 16.82 2.80 5.97
CA TRP A 384 16.42 1.92 4.90
C TRP A 384 17.64 1.58 4.06
N VAL A 385 17.83 0.30 3.75
CA VAL A 385 18.93 -0.18 2.90
C VAL A 385 18.34 -1.03 1.79
N ILE A 386 18.79 -0.79 0.56
CA ILE A 386 18.43 -1.62 -0.60
C ILE A 386 19.70 -2.32 -1.07
N LEU A 387 19.63 -3.64 -1.07
CA LEU A 387 20.63 -4.52 -1.66
C LEU A 387 20.06 -5.14 -2.93
N ILE A 388 20.88 -5.20 -3.99
CA ILE A 388 20.49 -5.78 -5.27
C ILE A 388 21.67 -6.54 -5.90
N HIS A 389 21.44 -7.77 -6.38
CA HIS A 389 22.45 -8.56 -7.04
C HIS A 389 21.85 -9.66 -7.92
N SER A 390 22.53 -10.03 -9.00
CA SER A 390 22.11 -11.17 -9.86
C SER A 390 22.34 -12.53 -9.21
N ASP A 391 23.25 -12.62 -8.24
CA ASP A 391 23.57 -13.84 -7.47
C ASP A 391 22.96 -13.74 -6.08
N ALA A 392 22.01 -14.64 -5.78
CA ALA A 392 21.28 -14.69 -4.52
C ALA A 392 22.21 -14.93 -3.31
N GLN A 393 23.28 -15.71 -3.47
CA GLN A 393 24.23 -15.98 -2.37
C GLN A 393 24.98 -14.72 -1.97
N THR A 394 25.42 -13.90 -2.94
CA THR A 394 26.06 -12.60 -2.64
C THR A 394 25.10 -11.69 -1.88
N LEU A 395 23.83 -11.68 -2.26
CA LEU A 395 22.80 -10.89 -1.56
C LEU A 395 22.62 -11.37 -0.11
N ASP A 396 22.61 -12.68 0.11
CA ASP A 396 22.48 -13.28 1.45
C ASP A 396 23.68 -12.98 2.32
N ASP A 397 24.90 -13.12 1.79
CA ASP A 397 26.13 -12.83 2.51
C ASP A 397 26.19 -11.36 2.95
N ASP A 398 25.84 -10.43 2.06
CA ASP A 398 25.83 -9.01 2.36
C ASP A 398 24.70 -8.64 3.33
N TYR A 399 23.53 -9.29 3.23
CA TYR A 399 22.45 -9.13 4.20
C TYR A 399 22.91 -9.50 5.62
N HIS A 400 23.61 -10.62 5.80
CA HIS A 400 24.15 -11.00 7.11
C HIS A 400 25.11 -9.95 7.67
N ARG A 401 25.90 -9.28 6.83
CA ARG A 401 26.75 -8.17 7.26
C ARG A 401 25.96 -6.96 7.72
N VAL A 402 24.84 -6.64 7.03
CA VAL A 402 23.93 -5.58 7.51
C VAL A 402 23.33 -5.93 8.87
N LEU A 403 22.99 -7.21 9.12
CA LEU A 403 22.54 -7.65 10.45
C LEU A 403 23.61 -7.52 11.53
N GLU A 404 24.88 -7.80 11.21
CA GLU A 404 26.02 -7.60 12.13
C GLU A 404 26.18 -6.10 12.47
N MET A 405 26.03 -5.22 11.49
CA MET A 405 26.07 -3.76 11.69
C MET A 405 24.87 -3.30 12.53
N GLU A 406 23.65 -3.79 12.24
CA GLU A 406 22.45 -3.50 13.04
C GLU A 406 22.66 -3.91 14.51
N ALA A 407 23.24 -5.08 14.76
CA ALA A 407 23.53 -5.57 16.11
C ALA A 407 24.58 -4.72 16.85
N ALA A 408 25.43 -3.98 16.13
CA ALA A 408 26.44 -3.09 16.69
C ALA A 408 25.93 -1.66 16.96
N ILE A 409 24.67 -1.35 16.65
CA ILE A 409 24.05 -0.04 16.89
C ILE A 409 24.04 0.27 18.39
N VAL A 410 24.51 1.46 18.76
CA VAL A 410 24.51 1.96 20.14
C VAL A 410 23.41 3.02 20.31
N ILE A 411 22.50 2.75 21.22
CA ILE A 411 21.47 3.69 21.66
C ILE A 411 21.57 3.85 23.15
N ASP A 412 21.91 5.07 23.59
CA ASP A 412 21.99 5.41 25.02
C ASP A 412 20.61 5.79 25.56
N ALA A 413 20.37 5.52 26.84
CA ALA A 413 19.14 5.97 27.49
C ALA A 413 19.01 7.50 27.39
N PRO A 414 17.78 8.02 27.24
CA PRO A 414 17.52 9.46 27.17
C PRO A 414 17.91 10.22 28.44
#